data_acba09bfb9c16782ff57b9989b1a36ba
#
_entry.id   acba09bfb9c16782ff57b9989b1a36ba
#
_cell.length_a   1.000
_cell.length_b   1.000
_cell.length_c   1.000
_cell.angle_alpha   90.00
_cell.angle_beta   90.00
_cell.angle_gamma   90.00
#
_symmetry.space_group_name_H-M   'P 1'
#
loop_
_entity.id
_entity.type
_entity.pdbx_description
1 polymer ?
#
loop_
_entity_poly.entity_id
_entity_poly.type
_entity_poly.pdbx_seq_one_letter_code
_entity_poly.pdbx_strand_id
1 'polypeptide(L)'
;MKRILFVAILVAGMLFSADAMANKRAQARAEVLSRSRGFYKEVFMDGGIGLTSRHHLPATQFLGVEMEYFASESTKNLSQKDTLMQNRAFCGSKNDTNGWLLYPDGAPRFRMIYVNGGKARLHARALGDEGRARIQAYVAGGGSYLGTCAGAFIASEASLRARGVEGLTNADIYWRLWPGYAQSTRLLKSRTELNLPKKSALLRYYDFGGDRQVAQVRHNGGCLAHDGEFKSLAAGTEPLALYRYDNTEKVKIDGKIAVWGYKANEESGRVVLCGSHPESVGEGERLEFMSAMMLHAMDGNPAPKIKGVLNDGEVREMNKRTEDNDPAYTRIGDRQYHHFQIEIPRNCKKAVVKLDGYEGEKNFDLSLCAKRGELAFHDNTLLKSVSRGCKKSLTIEKPKAGKWFVSVFCETTVTSNTGKYGTYYRGRVSVLNGVPYKISVEYE
;
A
#
# COMPACT_ATOMS: atom_id res chain seq x y z
N MET A 1 -8.94 -4.05 -56.71
CA MET A 1 -7.65 -3.96 -56.01
C MET A 1 -7.54 -2.80 -54.97
N LYS A 2 -7.93 -1.54 -55.28
CA LYS A 2 -7.80 -0.39 -54.29
C LYS A 2 -8.60 -0.56 -52.99
N ARG A 3 -9.76 -1.19 -52.99
CA ARG A 3 -10.55 -1.42 -51.76
C ARG A 3 -9.98 -2.48 -50.83
N ILE A 4 -9.30 -3.50 -51.36
CA ILE A 4 -8.70 -4.56 -50.55
C ILE A 4 -7.41 -4.02 -49.87
N LEU A 5 -6.67 -3.18 -50.57
CA LEU A 5 -5.46 -2.55 -50.00
C LEU A 5 -5.79 -1.57 -48.87
N PHE A 6 -6.90 -0.83 -48.97
CA PHE A 6 -7.33 0.11 -47.94
C PHE A 6 -7.81 -0.62 -46.65
N VAL A 7 -8.47 -1.75 -46.79
CA VAL A 7 -8.92 -2.60 -45.65
C VAL A 7 -7.69 -3.24 -44.99
N ALA A 8 -6.71 -3.72 -45.75
CA ALA A 8 -5.48 -4.32 -45.19
C ALA A 8 -4.63 -3.29 -44.41
N ILE A 9 -4.53 -2.04 -44.90
CA ILE A 9 -3.83 -0.95 -44.20
C ILE A 9 -4.58 -0.55 -42.91
N LEU A 10 -5.91 -0.50 -42.94
CA LEU A 10 -6.71 -0.22 -41.76
C LEU A 10 -6.57 -1.33 -40.70
N VAL A 11 -6.62 -2.60 -41.10
CA VAL A 11 -6.46 -3.74 -40.19
C VAL A 11 -5.04 -3.80 -39.62
N ALA A 12 -4.01 -3.58 -40.41
CA ALA A 12 -2.63 -3.49 -39.95
C ALA A 12 -2.42 -2.31 -38.99
N GLY A 13 -2.99 -1.14 -39.30
CA GLY A 13 -2.95 0.03 -38.41
C GLY A 13 -3.65 -0.20 -37.08
N MET A 14 -4.76 -0.93 -37.05
CA MET A 14 -5.46 -1.31 -35.83
C MET A 14 -4.69 -2.33 -35.01
N LEU A 15 -4.03 -3.31 -35.62
CA LEU A 15 -3.19 -4.29 -34.94
C LEU A 15 -1.95 -3.62 -34.29
N PHE A 16 -1.26 -2.75 -35.03
CA PHE A 16 -0.13 -1.97 -34.48
C PHE A 16 -0.57 -1.05 -33.32
N SER A 17 -1.76 -0.48 -33.36
CA SER A 17 -2.27 0.35 -32.26
C SER A 17 -2.68 -0.49 -31.05
N ALA A 18 -3.23 -1.68 -31.23
CA ALA A 18 -3.61 -2.59 -30.14
C ALA A 18 -2.36 -3.12 -29.40
N ASP A 19 -1.34 -3.54 -30.13
CA ASP A 19 -0.05 -3.98 -29.55
C ASP A 19 0.65 -2.85 -28.79
N ALA A 20 0.63 -1.63 -29.32
CA ALA A 20 1.21 -0.46 -28.66
C ALA A 20 0.47 -0.14 -27.34
N MET A 21 -0.85 -0.30 -27.30
CA MET A 21 -1.65 -0.09 -26.08
C MET A 21 -1.42 -1.22 -25.06
N ALA A 22 -1.33 -2.47 -25.50
CA ALA A 22 -1.01 -3.61 -24.64
C ALA A 22 0.38 -3.44 -23.99
N ASN A 23 1.38 -3.01 -24.75
CA ASN A 23 2.71 -2.70 -24.27
C ASN A 23 2.72 -1.56 -23.24
N LYS A 24 1.96 -0.49 -23.46
CA LYS A 24 1.82 0.61 -22.48
C LYS A 24 1.22 0.14 -21.17
N ARG A 25 0.20 -0.73 -21.20
CA ARG A 25 -0.38 -1.31 -19.99
C ARG A 25 0.60 -2.23 -19.25
N ALA A 26 1.35 -3.05 -19.98
CA ALA A 26 2.39 -3.90 -19.41
C ALA A 26 3.48 -3.05 -18.72
N GLN A 27 3.94 -1.99 -19.40
CA GLN A 27 4.90 -1.05 -18.84
C GLN A 27 4.37 -0.35 -17.59
N ALA A 28 3.12 0.10 -17.58
CA ALA A 28 2.51 0.74 -16.42
C ALA A 28 2.44 -0.20 -15.22
N ARG A 29 2.11 -1.49 -15.42
CA ARG A 29 2.14 -2.50 -14.36
C ARG A 29 3.55 -2.71 -13.81
N ALA A 30 4.52 -2.89 -14.72
CA ALA A 30 5.92 -3.09 -14.35
C ALA A 30 6.49 -1.88 -13.58
N GLU A 31 6.14 -0.66 -14.00
CA GLU A 31 6.52 0.57 -13.31
C GLU A 31 6.00 0.60 -11.88
N VAL A 32 4.72 0.31 -11.65
CA VAL A 32 4.15 0.26 -10.29
C VAL A 32 4.83 -0.82 -9.46
N LEU A 33 4.99 -2.02 -9.99
CA LEU A 33 5.58 -3.15 -9.26
C LEU A 33 7.06 -2.91 -8.93
N SER A 34 7.80 -2.22 -9.78
CA SER A 34 9.22 -1.89 -9.52
C SER A 34 9.44 -0.93 -8.34
N ARG A 35 8.40 -0.21 -7.89
CA ARG A 35 8.47 0.74 -6.76
C ARG A 35 8.25 0.09 -5.39
N SER A 36 8.30 -1.23 -5.27
CA SER A 36 8.13 -1.94 -3.98
C SER A 36 9.32 -1.79 -3.02
N ARG A 37 10.41 -1.20 -3.48
CA ARG A 37 11.64 -1.00 -2.70
C ARG A 37 11.39 -0.16 -1.45
N GLY A 38 11.90 -0.62 -0.31
CA GLY A 38 11.82 0.11 0.96
C GLY A 38 10.62 -0.29 1.83
N PHE A 39 9.75 -1.14 1.37
CA PHE A 39 8.70 -1.77 2.19
C PHE A 39 9.13 -3.16 2.65
N TYR A 40 8.61 -3.59 3.80
CA TYR A 40 8.82 -4.95 4.29
C TYR A 40 8.19 -5.97 3.33
N LYS A 41 6.92 -5.75 2.96
CA LYS A 41 6.18 -6.45 1.91
C LYS A 41 5.15 -5.53 1.26
N GLU A 42 4.61 -5.96 0.10
CA GLU A 42 3.65 -5.13 -0.62
C GLU A 42 2.29 -5.10 0.08
N VAL A 43 1.78 -6.24 0.53
CA VAL A 43 0.40 -6.33 1.01
C VAL A 43 0.31 -6.87 2.43
N PHE A 44 -0.43 -6.16 3.28
CA PHE A 44 -0.94 -6.65 4.54
C PHE A 44 -2.45 -6.86 4.42
N MET A 45 -2.91 -8.10 4.57
CA MET A 45 -4.31 -8.45 4.37
C MET A 45 -5.02 -8.70 5.69
N ASP A 46 -6.08 -7.94 5.97
CA ASP A 46 -7.07 -8.30 7.00
C ASP A 46 -8.05 -9.33 6.43
N GLY A 47 -7.92 -10.53 6.89
CA GLY A 47 -8.61 -11.70 6.36
C GLY A 47 -10.05 -11.92 6.79
N GLY A 48 -10.83 -10.93 7.13
CA GLY A 48 -12.22 -11.03 7.57
C GLY A 48 -13.09 -12.11 6.91
N ILE A 49 -14.37 -12.14 7.19
CA ILE A 49 -15.32 -13.14 6.64
C ILE A 49 -15.55 -12.87 5.14
N GLY A 50 -15.51 -13.88 4.31
CA GLY A 50 -15.93 -13.80 2.90
C GLY A 50 -14.86 -14.16 1.90
N LEU A 51 -13.59 -14.29 2.29
CA LEU A 51 -12.58 -14.86 1.42
C LEU A 51 -12.77 -16.37 1.24
N THR A 52 -12.48 -16.85 0.04
CA THR A 52 -12.51 -18.30 -0.27
C THR A 52 -11.42 -19.05 0.46
N SER A 53 -10.29 -18.41 0.74
CA SER A 53 -9.19 -18.91 1.57
C SER A 53 -8.71 -17.79 2.49
N ARG A 54 -8.44 -18.13 3.75
CA ARG A 54 -7.92 -17.19 4.75
C ARG A 54 -6.51 -16.67 4.42
N HIS A 55 -5.77 -17.37 3.59
CA HIS A 55 -4.38 -17.09 3.27
C HIS A 55 -4.15 -16.80 1.79
N HIS A 56 -5.23 -16.63 1.03
CA HIS A 56 -5.16 -16.56 -0.41
C HIS A 56 -5.95 -15.37 -0.97
N LEU A 57 -5.24 -14.50 -1.64
CA LEU A 57 -5.78 -13.44 -2.47
C LEU A 57 -5.23 -13.65 -3.89
N PRO A 58 -6.02 -14.19 -4.85
CA PRO A 58 -5.52 -14.56 -6.18
C PRO A 58 -4.74 -13.46 -6.89
N ALA A 59 -5.18 -12.21 -6.73
CA ALA A 59 -4.52 -11.06 -7.35
C ALA A 59 -3.07 -10.84 -6.86
N THR A 60 -2.71 -11.23 -5.63
CA THR A 60 -1.31 -11.13 -5.17
C THR A 60 -0.40 -12.10 -5.90
N GLN A 61 -0.86 -13.33 -6.13
CA GLN A 61 -0.11 -14.33 -6.91
C GLN A 61 -0.02 -13.91 -8.39
N PHE A 62 -1.10 -13.42 -8.95
CA PHE A 62 -1.16 -12.93 -10.33
C PHE A 62 -0.20 -11.76 -10.58
N LEU A 63 -0.05 -10.86 -9.60
CA LEU A 63 0.87 -9.73 -9.66
C LEU A 63 2.29 -10.08 -9.22
N GLY A 64 2.53 -11.24 -8.63
CA GLY A 64 3.84 -11.63 -8.08
C GLY A 64 4.25 -10.79 -6.87
N VAL A 65 3.30 -10.30 -6.06
CA VAL A 65 3.57 -9.49 -4.87
C VAL A 65 3.50 -10.33 -3.59
N GLU A 66 4.34 -9.98 -2.60
CA GLU A 66 4.37 -10.65 -1.31
C GLU A 66 3.24 -10.15 -0.41
N MET A 67 2.60 -11.05 0.32
CA MET A 67 1.49 -10.76 1.21
C MET A 67 1.69 -11.36 2.59
N GLU A 68 1.28 -10.64 3.62
CA GLU A 68 1.02 -11.19 4.95
C GLU A 68 -0.46 -11.12 5.28
N TYR A 69 -0.96 -12.18 5.88
CA TYR A 69 -2.36 -12.35 6.25
C TYR A 69 -2.53 -12.13 7.74
N PHE A 70 -3.55 -11.38 8.09
CA PHE A 70 -3.98 -11.20 9.46
C PHE A 70 -5.49 -11.45 9.57
N ALA A 71 -5.93 -12.25 10.56
CA ALA A 71 -7.34 -12.53 10.77
C ALA A 71 -8.02 -11.42 11.55
N SER A 72 -9.09 -10.84 11.01
CA SER A 72 -9.89 -9.88 11.74
C SER A 72 -10.86 -10.56 12.71
N GLU A 73 -11.22 -9.85 13.77
CA GLU A 73 -12.21 -10.28 14.78
C GLU A 73 -13.63 -10.41 14.21
N SER A 74 -13.88 -9.93 13.02
CA SER A 74 -15.17 -10.10 12.34
C SER A 74 -15.47 -11.56 11.98
N THR A 75 -14.50 -12.45 12.04
CA THR A 75 -14.73 -13.89 11.89
C THR A 75 -15.36 -14.46 13.14
N LYS A 76 -16.52 -15.10 13.03
CA LYS A 76 -17.36 -15.59 14.14
C LYS A 76 -16.67 -16.50 15.15
N ASN A 77 -15.49 -17.01 14.86
CA ASN A 77 -14.78 -18.02 15.63
C ASN A 77 -13.43 -17.51 16.15
N LEU A 78 -13.20 -16.21 16.22
CA LEU A 78 -12.00 -15.68 16.84
C LEU A 78 -12.10 -15.77 18.35
N SER A 79 -11.06 -16.31 18.96
CA SER A 79 -10.90 -16.32 20.42
C SER A 79 -10.41 -14.97 20.92
N GLN A 80 -10.50 -14.73 22.23
CA GLN A 80 -9.91 -13.54 22.85
C GLN A 80 -8.41 -13.38 22.55
N LYS A 81 -7.70 -14.50 22.34
CA LYS A 81 -6.29 -14.49 21.97
C LYS A 81 -6.07 -13.86 20.58
N ASP A 82 -7.00 -14.06 19.67
CA ASP A 82 -6.93 -13.52 18.31
C ASP A 82 -7.20 -12.01 18.29
N THR A 83 -8.10 -11.55 19.14
CA THR A 83 -8.33 -10.10 19.38
C THR A 83 -7.06 -9.42 19.89
N LEU A 84 -6.36 -10.04 20.85
CA LEU A 84 -5.08 -9.52 21.35
C LEU A 84 -4.00 -9.47 20.26
N MET A 85 -3.95 -10.49 19.39
CA MET A 85 -3.03 -10.51 18.25
C MET A 85 -3.34 -9.41 17.25
N GLN A 86 -4.61 -9.12 16.99
CA GLN A 86 -5.05 -8.05 16.12
C GLN A 86 -4.62 -6.68 16.64
N ASN A 87 -4.89 -6.37 17.90
CA ASN A 87 -4.43 -5.13 18.53
C ASN A 87 -2.89 -5.01 18.46
N ARG A 88 -2.18 -6.09 18.72
CA ARG A 88 -0.73 -6.12 18.64
C ARG A 88 -0.20 -5.76 17.25
N ALA A 89 -0.85 -6.26 16.19
CA ALA A 89 -0.44 -5.96 14.82
C ALA A 89 -0.54 -4.46 14.49
N PHE A 90 -1.55 -3.79 15.02
CA PHE A 90 -1.80 -2.37 14.74
C PHE A 90 -1.19 -1.44 15.80
N CYS A 91 -1.30 -1.78 17.08
CA CYS A 91 -0.94 -0.90 18.20
C CYS A 91 0.40 -1.26 18.84
N GLY A 92 0.90 -2.47 18.61
CA GLY A 92 2.15 -2.94 19.21
C GLY A 92 1.99 -3.59 20.58
N SER A 93 3.13 -3.84 21.21
CA SER A 93 3.25 -4.41 22.56
C SER A 93 4.48 -3.84 23.26
N LYS A 94 4.77 -4.28 24.48
CA LYS A 94 6.02 -3.90 25.19
C LYS A 94 7.29 -4.26 24.41
N ASN A 95 7.24 -5.29 23.56
CA ASN A 95 8.41 -5.78 22.82
C ASN A 95 8.50 -5.23 21.41
N ASP A 96 7.41 -4.69 20.88
CA ASP A 96 7.28 -4.13 19.54
C ASP A 96 6.33 -2.93 19.58
N THR A 97 6.79 -1.83 20.17
CA THR A 97 5.98 -0.65 20.50
C THR A 97 5.32 0.01 19.30
N ASN A 98 5.87 -0.18 18.09
CA ASN A 98 5.33 0.38 16.84
C ASN A 98 4.25 -0.49 16.19
N GLY A 99 4.05 -1.71 16.68
CA GLY A 99 3.23 -2.71 15.98
C GLY A 99 3.87 -3.17 14.66
N TRP A 100 3.04 -3.71 13.76
CA TRP A 100 3.52 -4.27 12.50
C TRP A 100 3.21 -3.39 11.28
N LEU A 101 2.45 -2.34 11.45
CA LEU A 101 2.06 -1.46 10.33
C LEU A 101 3.09 -0.39 10.01
N LEU A 102 3.77 0.12 11.02
CA LEU A 102 4.67 1.24 10.89
C LEU A 102 6.10 0.87 11.25
N TYR A 103 7.04 1.46 10.56
CA TYR A 103 8.43 1.52 10.95
C TYR A 103 8.62 2.45 12.16
N PRO A 104 9.77 2.38 12.86
CA PRO A 104 10.03 3.24 14.02
C PRO A 104 9.88 4.74 13.75
N ASP A 105 10.15 5.19 12.52
CA ASP A 105 10.04 6.58 12.08
C ASP A 105 8.62 6.99 11.61
N GLY A 106 7.64 6.10 11.77
CA GLY A 106 6.27 6.31 11.34
C GLY A 106 6.01 6.04 9.86
N ALA A 107 7.03 5.68 9.09
CA ALA A 107 6.83 5.29 7.69
C ALA A 107 6.05 3.96 7.59
N PRO A 108 5.23 3.77 6.54
CA PRO A 108 4.51 2.52 6.31
C PRO A 108 5.46 1.33 6.12
N ARG A 109 5.24 0.26 6.86
CA ARG A 109 6.01 -0.98 6.72
C ARG A 109 5.52 -1.84 5.56
N PHE A 110 4.23 -1.81 5.26
CA PHE A 110 3.62 -2.44 4.10
C PHE A 110 3.26 -1.37 3.07
N ARG A 111 3.28 -1.73 1.80
CA ARG A 111 2.95 -0.82 0.72
C ARG A 111 1.45 -0.53 0.66
N MET A 112 0.62 -1.56 0.95
CA MET A 112 -0.83 -1.47 0.94
C MET A 112 -1.44 -2.36 2.04
N ILE A 113 -2.49 -1.86 2.70
CA ILE A 113 -3.41 -2.68 3.51
C ILE A 113 -4.61 -3.05 2.62
N TYR A 114 -4.96 -4.32 2.62
CA TYR A 114 -6.21 -4.80 2.03
C TYR A 114 -7.17 -5.26 3.12
N VAL A 115 -8.38 -4.73 3.12
CA VAL A 115 -9.47 -5.13 4.02
C VAL A 115 -10.67 -5.63 3.22
N ASN A 116 -11.01 -6.89 3.40
CA ASN A 116 -12.06 -7.55 2.65
C ASN A 116 -13.47 -7.31 3.21
N GLY A 117 -14.43 -7.98 2.61
CA GLY A 117 -15.81 -8.01 3.06
C GLY A 117 -15.99 -8.70 4.42
N GLY A 118 -17.14 -8.46 5.04
CA GLY A 118 -17.50 -9.04 6.33
C GLY A 118 -18.52 -8.19 7.09
N LYS A 119 -18.34 -8.06 8.40
CA LYS A 119 -19.18 -7.23 9.26
C LYS A 119 -18.46 -5.94 9.63
N ALA A 120 -18.70 -4.86 8.87
CA ALA A 120 -18.02 -3.58 9.00
C ALA A 120 -17.91 -3.08 10.46
N ARG A 121 -18.99 -3.17 11.25
CA ARG A 121 -18.97 -2.74 12.66
C ARG A 121 -18.02 -3.55 13.53
N LEU A 122 -17.87 -4.84 13.29
CA LEU A 122 -16.96 -5.69 14.05
C LEU A 122 -15.51 -5.41 13.67
N HIS A 123 -15.20 -5.25 12.37
CA HIS A 123 -13.89 -4.79 11.92
C HIS A 123 -13.52 -3.46 12.59
N ALA A 124 -14.40 -2.47 12.51
CA ALA A 124 -14.14 -1.14 13.04
C ALA A 124 -13.89 -1.15 14.55
N ARG A 125 -14.72 -1.86 15.33
CA ARG A 125 -14.62 -1.94 16.79
C ARG A 125 -13.43 -2.75 17.29
N ALA A 126 -13.00 -3.75 16.52
CA ALA A 126 -11.91 -4.63 16.90
C ALA A 126 -10.59 -3.90 17.16
N LEU A 127 -10.33 -2.81 16.45
CA LEU A 127 -9.11 -2.02 16.60
C LEU A 127 -9.21 -0.92 17.68
N GLY A 128 -10.43 -0.50 18.01
CA GLY A 128 -10.65 0.63 18.92
C GLY A 128 -10.10 1.96 18.40
N ASP A 129 -10.02 2.95 19.25
CA ASP A 129 -9.55 4.29 18.87
C ASP A 129 -8.04 4.32 18.55
N GLU A 130 -7.26 3.57 19.31
CA GLU A 130 -5.81 3.48 19.08
C GLU A 130 -5.48 2.85 17.72
N GLY A 131 -6.11 1.72 17.39
CA GLY A 131 -5.91 1.07 16.10
C GLY A 131 -6.43 1.91 14.93
N ARG A 132 -7.53 2.64 15.12
CA ARG A 132 -8.03 3.63 14.15
C ARG A 132 -6.98 4.72 13.90
N ALA A 133 -6.45 5.32 14.95
CA ALA A 133 -5.41 6.35 14.83
C ALA A 133 -4.16 5.80 14.13
N ARG A 134 -3.80 4.55 14.38
CA ARG A 134 -2.65 3.90 13.74
C ARG A 134 -2.86 3.69 12.24
N ILE A 135 -4.05 3.26 11.80
CA ILE A 135 -4.38 3.15 10.38
C ILE A 135 -4.43 4.52 9.70
N GLN A 136 -4.97 5.53 10.36
CA GLN A 136 -4.95 6.90 9.85
C GLN A 136 -3.51 7.39 9.65
N ALA A 137 -2.64 7.19 10.65
CA ALA A 137 -1.21 7.51 10.56
C ALA A 137 -0.52 6.74 9.42
N TYR A 138 -0.86 5.47 9.22
CA TYR A 138 -0.34 4.64 8.13
C TYR A 138 -0.68 5.25 6.75
N VAL A 139 -1.93 5.62 6.52
CA VAL A 139 -2.34 6.23 5.23
C VAL A 139 -1.75 7.64 5.07
N ALA A 140 -1.76 8.45 6.13
CA ALA A 140 -1.15 9.78 6.11
C ALA A 140 0.37 9.73 5.86
N GLY A 141 1.04 8.70 6.34
CA GLY A 141 2.48 8.46 6.12
C GLY A 141 2.85 7.84 4.77
N GLY A 142 1.87 7.62 3.89
CA GLY A 142 2.10 7.16 2.52
C GLY A 142 1.71 5.71 2.21
N GLY A 143 1.22 4.94 3.19
CA GLY A 143 0.70 3.59 2.98
C GLY A 143 -0.66 3.61 2.30
N SER A 144 -0.86 2.78 1.28
CA SER A 144 -2.13 2.74 0.56
C SER A 144 -3.15 1.80 1.20
N TYR A 145 -4.41 1.99 0.88
CA TYR A 145 -5.52 1.20 1.40
C TYR A 145 -6.41 0.72 0.25
N LEU A 146 -6.79 -0.55 0.30
CA LEU A 146 -7.81 -1.13 -0.57
C LEU A 146 -8.87 -1.81 0.29
N GLY A 147 -10.13 -1.39 0.17
CA GLY A 147 -11.25 -1.97 0.91
C GLY A 147 -12.34 -2.49 -0.01
N THR A 148 -12.81 -3.73 0.22
CA THR A 148 -13.98 -4.29 -0.48
C THR A 148 -15.14 -4.49 0.49
N CYS A 149 -16.37 -4.19 0.08
CA CYS A 149 -17.61 -4.33 0.87
C CYS A 149 -17.48 -3.72 2.28
N ALA A 150 -17.30 -4.54 3.33
CA ALA A 150 -17.08 -4.06 4.70
C ALA A 150 -15.86 -3.15 4.81
N GLY A 151 -14.77 -3.46 4.11
CA GLY A 151 -13.57 -2.62 4.05
C GLY A 151 -13.83 -1.25 3.44
N ALA A 152 -14.73 -1.15 2.45
CA ALA A 152 -15.14 0.13 1.89
C ALA A 152 -16.01 0.94 2.87
N PHE A 153 -16.92 0.28 3.58
CA PHE A 153 -17.73 0.95 4.61
C PHE A 153 -16.86 1.58 5.70
N ILE A 154 -15.98 0.79 6.32
CA ILE A 154 -15.22 1.25 7.50
C ILE A 154 -14.17 2.32 7.18
N ALA A 155 -13.72 2.39 5.93
CA ALA A 155 -12.80 3.44 5.47
C ALA A 155 -13.50 4.79 5.25
N SER A 156 -14.83 4.83 5.18
CA SER A 156 -15.63 6.03 4.99
C SER A 156 -15.73 6.87 6.27
N GLU A 157 -16.18 8.12 6.14
CA GLU A 157 -16.47 8.99 7.30
C GLU A 157 -17.61 8.41 8.15
N ALA A 158 -18.68 7.96 7.51
CA ALA A 158 -19.82 7.33 8.13
C ALA A 158 -20.66 6.55 7.10
N SER A 159 -21.66 5.79 7.57
CA SER A 159 -22.71 5.23 6.71
C SER A 159 -23.97 6.09 6.78
N LEU A 160 -24.64 6.22 5.64
CA LEU A 160 -26.00 6.77 5.61
C LEU A 160 -27.01 5.79 6.21
N ARG A 161 -27.99 6.33 6.90
CA ARG A 161 -29.11 5.57 7.47
C ARG A 161 -29.96 4.93 6.36
N ALA A 162 -30.85 4.07 6.78
CA ALA A 162 -31.79 3.44 5.88
C ALA A 162 -32.66 4.47 5.13
N ARG A 163 -33.12 4.08 3.94
CA ARG A 163 -33.95 4.91 3.06
C ARG A 163 -35.11 5.55 3.82
N GLY A 164 -35.34 6.85 3.59
CA GLY A 164 -36.42 7.62 4.23
C GLY A 164 -36.09 8.16 5.63
N VAL A 165 -34.89 7.86 6.16
CA VAL A 165 -34.41 8.43 7.43
C VAL A 165 -33.10 9.15 7.15
N GLU A 166 -33.10 10.46 7.22
CA GLU A 166 -31.86 11.25 7.14
C GLU A 166 -30.99 11.00 8.35
N GLY A 167 -29.69 11.07 8.13
CA GLY A 167 -28.70 10.98 9.19
C GLY A 167 -27.61 9.95 8.92
N LEU A 168 -26.58 10.04 9.76
CA LEU A 168 -25.40 9.21 9.67
C LEU A 168 -25.35 8.19 10.81
N THR A 169 -24.67 7.06 10.54
CA THR A 169 -24.39 6.02 11.52
C THR A 169 -22.94 5.58 11.45
N ASN A 170 -22.42 5.07 12.56
CA ASN A 170 -21.07 4.53 12.69
C ASN A 170 -19.93 5.55 12.52
N ALA A 171 -20.20 6.84 12.58
CA ALA A 171 -19.19 7.89 12.52
C ALA A 171 -18.17 7.83 13.68
N ASP A 172 -18.58 7.26 14.81
CA ASP A 172 -17.77 7.07 16.01
C ASP A 172 -16.75 5.94 15.90
N ILE A 173 -17.01 4.95 15.03
CA ILE A 173 -16.17 3.73 14.93
C ILE A 173 -15.47 3.56 13.59
N TYR A 174 -15.91 4.25 12.51
CA TYR A 174 -15.29 4.14 11.20
C TYR A 174 -13.92 4.83 11.17
N TRP A 175 -13.08 4.38 10.24
CA TRP A 175 -11.66 4.77 10.22
C TRP A 175 -11.39 6.11 9.53
N ARG A 176 -12.36 6.66 8.80
CA ARG A 176 -12.30 8.00 8.19
C ARG A 176 -11.07 8.22 7.30
N LEU A 177 -10.75 7.22 6.48
CA LEU A 177 -9.67 7.30 5.51
C LEU A 177 -10.10 8.05 4.25
N TRP A 178 -11.39 8.04 3.97
CA TRP A 178 -12.05 8.80 2.92
C TRP A 178 -13.14 9.68 3.54
N PRO A 179 -13.15 11.02 3.29
CA PRO A 179 -14.05 11.95 3.96
C PRO A 179 -15.48 11.96 3.36
N GLY A 180 -15.86 10.89 2.69
CA GLY A 180 -17.18 10.69 2.12
C GLY A 180 -18.01 9.65 2.85
N TYR A 181 -19.23 9.45 2.39
CA TYR A 181 -20.25 8.64 3.03
C TYR A 181 -20.59 7.41 2.23
N ALA A 182 -20.51 6.24 2.87
CA ALA A 182 -20.93 4.98 2.26
C ALA A 182 -22.45 4.80 2.41
N GLN A 183 -23.10 4.39 1.33
CA GLN A 183 -24.53 4.04 1.34
C GLN A 183 -24.71 2.57 0.98
N SER A 184 -25.50 1.83 1.79
CA SER A 184 -25.80 0.43 1.49
C SER A 184 -26.61 0.30 0.20
N THR A 185 -26.21 -0.62 -0.68
CA THR A 185 -26.95 -0.99 -1.89
C THR A 185 -28.23 -1.76 -1.60
N ARG A 186 -28.35 -2.40 -0.42
CA ARG A 186 -29.42 -3.36 -0.04
C ARG A 186 -29.54 -4.58 -0.95
N LEU A 187 -28.62 -4.77 -1.88
CA LEU A 187 -28.58 -5.93 -2.76
C LEU A 187 -27.85 -7.08 -2.07
N LEU A 188 -28.55 -8.18 -1.82
CA LEU A 188 -28.04 -9.34 -1.10
C LEU A 188 -27.89 -10.56 -2.01
N LYS A 189 -26.85 -11.37 -1.76
CA LYS A 189 -26.60 -12.66 -2.44
C LYS A 189 -26.76 -12.60 -3.96
N SER A 190 -26.22 -11.56 -4.58
CA SER A 190 -26.40 -11.26 -6.00
C SER A 190 -25.05 -11.09 -6.70
N ARG A 191 -25.15 -10.73 -7.97
CA ARG A 191 -24.04 -10.31 -8.83
C ARG A 191 -24.40 -9.00 -9.49
N THR A 192 -23.40 -8.19 -9.75
CA THR A 192 -23.53 -6.92 -10.46
C THR A 192 -22.60 -6.94 -11.67
N GLU A 193 -22.85 -6.07 -12.59
CA GLU A 193 -21.91 -5.68 -13.62
C GLU A 193 -21.34 -4.30 -13.26
N LEU A 194 -20.07 -4.08 -13.56
CA LEU A 194 -19.40 -2.82 -13.33
C LEU A 194 -18.95 -2.22 -14.66
N ASN A 195 -19.27 -0.97 -14.88
CA ASN A 195 -18.89 -0.23 -16.08
C ASN A 195 -17.79 0.79 -15.72
N LEU A 196 -16.65 0.73 -16.40
CA LEU A 196 -15.55 1.65 -16.20
C LEU A 196 -15.75 2.90 -17.07
N PRO A 197 -15.78 4.11 -16.49
CA PRO A 197 -15.76 5.35 -17.27
C PRO A 197 -14.56 5.39 -18.22
N LYS A 198 -14.69 6.05 -19.36
CA LYS A 198 -13.58 6.18 -20.35
C LYS A 198 -12.28 6.73 -19.75
N LYS A 199 -12.40 7.54 -18.71
CA LYS A 199 -11.26 8.16 -17.99
C LYS A 199 -10.86 7.40 -16.72
N SER A 200 -11.40 6.20 -16.47
CA SER A 200 -11.03 5.43 -15.28
C SER A 200 -9.54 5.13 -15.28
N ALA A 201 -8.88 5.43 -14.16
CA ALA A 201 -7.45 5.14 -13.99
C ALA A 201 -7.14 3.64 -14.04
N LEU A 202 -8.11 2.76 -13.81
CA LEU A 202 -7.93 1.31 -13.90
C LEU A 202 -7.62 0.84 -15.33
N LEU A 203 -8.09 1.57 -16.35
CA LEU A 203 -7.80 1.30 -17.76
C LEU A 203 -6.32 1.48 -18.13
N ARG A 204 -5.52 2.10 -17.25
CA ARG A 204 -4.06 2.18 -17.39
C ARG A 204 -3.40 0.81 -17.29
N TYR A 205 -4.02 -0.14 -16.60
CA TYR A 205 -3.41 -1.43 -16.27
C TYR A 205 -3.95 -2.59 -17.11
N TYR A 206 -5.24 -2.63 -17.39
CA TYR A 206 -5.92 -3.68 -18.18
C TYR A 206 -6.99 -3.05 -19.08
N ASP A 207 -7.45 -3.76 -20.11
CA ASP A 207 -8.50 -3.27 -21.03
C ASP A 207 -9.89 -3.86 -20.79
N PHE A 208 -9.98 -4.88 -19.95
CA PHE A 208 -11.25 -5.51 -19.60
C PHE A 208 -12.07 -5.90 -20.84
N GLY A 209 -11.48 -6.71 -21.73
CA GLY A 209 -12.11 -7.17 -22.96
C GLY A 209 -12.35 -6.08 -24.02
N GLY A 210 -11.94 -4.84 -23.75
CA GLY A 210 -12.13 -3.68 -24.65
C GLY A 210 -13.48 -2.98 -24.53
N ASP A 211 -14.48 -3.59 -23.91
CA ASP A 211 -15.81 -3.01 -23.68
C ASP A 211 -15.92 -2.21 -22.38
N ARG A 212 -14.89 -2.28 -21.52
CA ARG A 212 -14.82 -1.61 -20.21
C ARG A 212 -15.90 -2.06 -19.24
N GLN A 213 -16.31 -3.30 -19.34
CA GLN A 213 -17.31 -3.91 -18.47
C GLN A 213 -16.66 -5.07 -17.71
N VAL A 214 -17.04 -5.25 -16.45
CA VAL A 214 -16.65 -6.40 -15.64
C VAL A 214 -17.92 -7.07 -15.14
N ALA A 215 -18.27 -8.18 -15.77
CA ALA A 215 -19.48 -8.91 -15.50
C ALA A 215 -19.39 -9.82 -14.27
N GLN A 216 -20.56 -10.19 -13.71
CA GLN A 216 -20.69 -11.22 -12.70
C GLN A 216 -19.87 -10.98 -11.42
N VAL A 217 -19.67 -9.72 -11.03
CA VAL A 217 -19.01 -9.39 -9.77
C VAL A 217 -19.94 -9.71 -8.60
N ARG A 218 -19.49 -10.56 -7.68
CA ARG A 218 -20.25 -10.94 -6.48
C ARG A 218 -20.61 -9.71 -5.66
N HIS A 219 -21.87 -9.66 -5.20
CA HIS A 219 -22.38 -8.59 -4.36
C HIS A 219 -23.24 -9.13 -3.23
N ASN A 220 -23.00 -8.69 -1.99
CA ASN A 220 -23.76 -9.13 -0.83
C ASN A 220 -23.80 -8.05 0.25
N GLY A 221 -24.77 -7.14 0.14
CA GLY A 221 -24.95 -6.05 1.11
C GLY A 221 -23.84 -5.01 1.11
N GLY A 222 -23.16 -4.85 -0.02
CA GLY A 222 -22.09 -3.86 -0.20
C GLY A 222 -22.60 -2.42 -0.28
N CYS A 223 -21.74 -1.52 -0.70
CA CYS A 223 -22.02 -0.08 -0.70
C CYS A 223 -21.73 0.60 -2.02
N LEU A 224 -22.14 1.84 -2.11
CA LEU A 224 -21.75 2.82 -3.11
C LEU A 224 -21.19 4.06 -2.42
N ALA A 225 -20.40 4.86 -3.13
CA ALA A 225 -20.08 6.20 -2.67
C ALA A 225 -21.34 7.06 -2.84
N HIS A 226 -21.77 7.71 -1.76
CA HIS A 226 -22.97 8.54 -1.81
C HIS A 226 -22.69 9.88 -2.51
N ASP A 227 -23.58 10.29 -3.40
CA ASP A 227 -23.51 11.51 -4.20
C ASP A 227 -24.88 12.23 -4.29
N GLY A 228 -25.75 12.03 -3.30
CA GLY A 228 -27.12 12.57 -3.32
C GLY A 228 -27.28 13.89 -2.59
N GLU A 229 -28.51 14.39 -2.57
CA GLU A 229 -28.90 15.71 -2.03
C GLU A 229 -28.56 15.89 -0.54
N PHE A 230 -28.74 14.84 0.27
CA PHE A 230 -28.45 14.90 1.72
C PHE A 230 -26.96 15.13 2.02
N LYS A 231 -26.08 14.49 1.25
CA LYS A 231 -24.62 14.65 1.33
C LYS A 231 -24.04 14.55 -0.08
N SER A 232 -23.31 15.55 -0.50
CA SER A 232 -22.60 15.53 -1.77
C SER A 232 -21.42 14.56 -1.74
N LEU A 233 -20.95 14.15 -2.91
CA LEU A 233 -19.71 13.41 -3.04
C LEU A 233 -18.55 14.20 -2.46
N ALA A 234 -17.71 13.54 -1.65
CA ALA A 234 -16.53 14.20 -1.07
C ALA A 234 -15.58 14.71 -2.16
N ALA A 235 -15.06 15.93 -1.98
CA ALA A 235 -14.08 16.52 -2.89
C ALA A 235 -12.85 15.63 -3.04
N GLY A 236 -12.28 15.56 -4.24
CA GLY A 236 -11.13 14.72 -4.56
C GLY A 236 -11.46 13.21 -4.73
N THR A 237 -12.74 12.83 -4.65
CA THR A 237 -13.15 11.45 -4.96
C THR A 237 -13.11 11.20 -6.46
N GLU A 238 -12.39 10.15 -6.87
CA GLU A 238 -12.22 9.71 -8.24
C GLU A 238 -13.13 8.49 -8.53
N PRO A 239 -14.19 8.61 -9.33
CA PRO A 239 -15.00 7.47 -9.75
C PRO A 239 -14.21 6.54 -10.68
N LEU A 240 -14.02 5.28 -10.27
CA LEU A 240 -13.23 4.27 -11.01
C LEU A 240 -14.14 3.27 -11.76
N ALA A 241 -15.29 2.91 -11.18
CA ALA A 241 -16.31 2.09 -11.83
C ALA A 241 -17.70 2.43 -11.29
N LEU A 242 -18.71 2.24 -12.14
CA LEU A 242 -20.12 2.46 -11.83
C LEU A 242 -20.88 1.13 -11.85
N TYR A 243 -21.90 1.00 -11.02
CA TYR A 243 -22.82 -0.13 -11.12
C TYR A 243 -23.59 -0.08 -12.42
N ARG A 244 -23.74 -1.23 -13.05
CA ARG A 244 -24.74 -1.50 -14.08
C ARG A 244 -25.69 -2.58 -13.55
N TYR A 245 -26.96 -2.22 -13.38
CA TYR A 245 -27.93 -3.06 -12.72
C TYR A 245 -29.36 -2.67 -13.08
N ASP A 246 -30.20 -3.64 -13.34
CA ASP A 246 -31.64 -3.39 -13.58
C ASP A 246 -32.28 -3.00 -12.25
N ASN A 247 -32.55 -1.70 -12.09
CA ASN A 247 -33.12 -1.16 -10.88
C ASN A 247 -34.48 -1.78 -10.56
N THR A 248 -34.69 -2.11 -9.30
CA THR A 248 -35.97 -2.52 -8.73
C THR A 248 -36.55 -1.44 -7.83
N GLU A 249 -37.75 -1.60 -7.33
CA GLU A 249 -38.31 -0.67 -6.34
C GLU A 249 -37.45 -0.50 -5.08
N LYS A 250 -36.80 -1.60 -4.64
CA LYS A 250 -35.99 -1.66 -3.41
C LYS A 250 -34.50 -1.36 -3.62
N VAL A 251 -34.00 -1.63 -4.83
CA VAL A 251 -32.58 -1.51 -5.15
C VAL A 251 -32.41 -0.57 -6.34
N LYS A 252 -31.85 0.61 -6.11
CA LYS A 252 -31.60 1.63 -7.13
C LYS A 252 -30.11 2.00 -7.10
N ILE A 253 -29.33 1.27 -7.88
CA ILE A 253 -27.86 1.39 -7.91
C ILE A 253 -27.29 1.60 -9.31
N ASP A 254 -28.10 1.49 -10.35
CA ASP A 254 -27.65 1.70 -11.74
C ASP A 254 -27.03 3.10 -11.88
N GLY A 255 -25.85 3.17 -12.52
CA GLY A 255 -25.08 4.39 -12.70
C GLY A 255 -24.42 4.95 -11.43
N LYS A 256 -24.63 4.35 -10.24
CA LYS A 256 -24.01 4.81 -9.00
C LYS A 256 -22.57 4.35 -8.89
N ILE A 257 -21.75 5.10 -8.16
CA ILE A 257 -20.33 4.85 -8.00
C ILE A 257 -20.11 3.58 -7.17
N ALA A 258 -19.59 2.54 -7.83
CA ALA A 258 -19.31 1.22 -7.27
C ALA A 258 -17.87 1.11 -6.74
N VAL A 259 -16.94 1.76 -7.43
CA VAL A 259 -15.51 1.80 -7.06
C VAL A 259 -15.00 3.22 -7.18
N TRP A 260 -14.27 3.65 -6.17
CA TRP A 260 -13.72 5.00 -6.14
C TRP A 260 -12.33 5.04 -5.50
N GLY A 261 -11.55 6.02 -5.92
CA GLY A 261 -10.25 6.36 -5.37
C GLY A 261 -10.30 7.67 -4.60
N TYR A 262 -9.38 7.84 -3.66
CA TYR A 262 -9.16 9.10 -2.93
C TYR A 262 -7.70 9.20 -2.50
N LYS A 263 -7.14 10.39 -2.60
CA LYS A 263 -5.81 10.70 -2.08
C LYS A 263 -5.87 12.08 -1.40
N ALA A 264 -5.57 12.14 -0.11
CA ALA A 264 -5.73 13.38 0.67
C ALA A 264 -4.74 14.47 0.25
N ASN A 265 -3.49 14.08 -0.06
CA ASN A 265 -2.42 14.98 -0.53
C ASN A 265 -1.27 14.15 -1.14
N GLU A 266 -0.24 14.80 -1.63
CA GLU A 266 0.90 14.12 -2.29
C GLU A 266 1.69 13.19 -1.35
N GLU A 267 1.71 13.47 -0.05
CA GLU A 267 2.43 12.70 0.97
C GLU A 267 1.65 11.48 1.47
N SER A 268 0.33 11.46 1.30
CA SER A 268 -0.53 10.35 1.73
C SER A 268 -0.51 9.19 0.74
N GLY A 269 -0.86 7.99 1.20
CA GLY A 269 -1.21 6.88 0.32
C GLY A 269 -2.58 7.07 -0.34
N ARG A 270 -2.86 6.28 -1.36
CA ARG A 270 -4.19 6.26 -2.00
C ARG A 270 -5.11 5.26 -1.32
N VAL A 271 -6.34 5.69 -1.11
CA VAL A 271 -7.47 4.87 -0.65
C VAL A 271 -8.28 4.46 -1.86
N VAL A 272 -8.46 3.15 -2.09
CA VAL A 272 -9.31 2.60 -3.15
C VAL A 272 -10.42 1.78 -2.50
N LEU A 273 -11.66 2.06 -2.83
CA LEU A 273 -12.82 1.46 -2.20
C LEU A 273 -13.74 0.83 -3.25
N CYS A 274 -14.16 -0.40 -3.00
CA CYS A 274 -15.05 -1.17 -3.88
C CYS A 274 -16.26 -1.68 -3.09
N GLY A 275 -17.46 -1.37 -3.51
CA GLY A 275 -18.68 -1.82 -2.84
C GLY A 275 -19.03 -3.30 -3.07
N SER A 276 -18.38 -3.98 -3.99
CA SER A 276 -18.61 -5.38 -4.36
C SER A 276 -17.46 -6.29 -3.91
N HIS A 277 -17.48 -7.56 -4.34
CA HIS A 277 -16.54 -8.62 -3.97
C HIS A 277 -15.83 -9.24 -5.19
N PRO A 278 -14.87 -8.59 -5.83
CA PRO A 278 -14.08 -9.15 -6.91
C PRO A 278 -12.95 -10.09 -6.44
N GLU A 279 -12.61 -10.08 -5.15
CA GLU A 279 -11.38 -10.63 -4.57
C GLU A 279 -11.23 -12.14 -4.65
N SER A 280 -12.31 -12.89 -4.82
CA SER A 280 -12.29 -14.36 -4.72
C SER A 280 -12.10 -15.10 -6.04
N VAL A 281 -11.83 -14.38 -7.12
CA VAL A 281 -11.74 -14.96 -8.48
C VAL A 281 -10.30 -15.04 -8.93
N GLY A 282 -9.90 -16.21 -9.42
CA GLY A 282 -8.53 -16.53 -9.83
C GLY A 282 -8.22 -16.34 -11.30
N GLU A 283 -9.20 -15.92 -12.14
CA GLU A 283 -9.02 -15.81 -13.58
C GLU A 283 -9.92 -14.75 -14.21
N GLY A 284 -9.61 -14.37 -15.45
CA GLY A 284 -10.40 -13.47 -16.29
C GLY A 284 -10.48 -12.03 -15.77
N GLU A 285 -11.40 -11.26 -16.35
CA GLU A 285 -11.52 -9.81 -16.11
C GLU A 285 -11.73 -9.43 -14.64
N ARG A 286 -12.34 -10.29 -13.82
CA ARG A 286 -12.51 -10.03 -12.39
C ARG A 286 -11.20 -10.11 -11.63
N LEU A 287 -10.28 -11.01 -12.03
CA LEU A 287 -8.91 -11.05 -11.50
C LEU A 287 -8.12 -9.82 -11.94
N GLU A 288 -8.22 -9.45 -13.22
CA GLU A 288 -7.60 -8.22 -13.75
C GLU A 288 -8.14 -6.98 -13.03
N PHE A 289 -9.45 -6.94 -12.75
CA PHE A 289 -10.10 -5.83 -12.06
C PHE A 289 -9.59 -5.68 -10.61
N MET A 290 -9.51 -6.78 -9.86
CA MET A 290 -8.92 -6.75 -8.52
C MET A 290 -7.45 -6.33 -8.58
N SER A 291 -6.71 -6.85 -9.54
CA SER A 291 -5.29 -6.51 -9.76
C SER A 291 -5.11 -5.04 -10.15
N ALA A 292 -5.99 -4.49 -10.99
CA ALA A 292 -5.97 -3.07 -11.35
C ALA A 292 -6.22 -2.16 -10.15
N MET A 293 -7.16 -2.51 -9.28
CA MET A 293 -7.40 -1.75 -8.04
C MET A 293 -6.20 -1.81 -7.09
N MET A 294 -5.54 -2.97 -6.94
CA MET A 294 -4.32 -3.11 -6.15
C MET A 294 -3.20 -2.24 -6.73
N LEU A 295 -2.96 -2.31 -8.04
CA LEU A 295 -1.96 -1.50 -8.72
C LEU A 295 -2.25 -0.01 -8.55
N HIS A 296 -3.51 0.41 -8.73
CA HIS A 296 -3.91 1.80 -8.56
C HIS A 296 -3.71 2.30 -7.12
N ALA A 297 -4.02 1.49 -6.13
CA ALA A 297 -3.73 1.81 -4.74
C ALA A 297 -2.23 1.97 -4.51
N MET A 298 -1.41 1.00 -4.93
CA MET A 298 0.05 1.02 -4.77
C MET A 298 0.74 2.12 -5.58
N ASP A 299 0.21 2.51 -6.73
CA ASP A 299 0.70 3.65 -7.53
C ASP A 299 0.52 5.00 -6.80
N GLY A 300 -0.36 5.03 -5.82
CA GLY A 300 -0.59 6.19 -4.96
C GLY A 300 0.43 6.42 -3.85
N ASN A 301 1.36 5.48 -3.60
CA ASN A 301 2.39 5.70 -2.59
C ASN A 301 3.31 6.86 -2.99
N PRO A 302 3.67 7.76 -2.05
CA PRO A 302 4.64 8.81 -2.31
C PRO A 302 6.05 8.25 -2.52
N ALA A 303 6.94 9.09 -3.02
CA ALA A 303 8.36 8.76 -3.07
C ALA A 303 8.94 8.59 -1.66
N PRO A 304 9.96 7.72 -1.46
CA PRO A 304 10.63 7.58 -0.18
C PRO A 304 11.20 8.91 0.31
N LYS A 305 11.03 9.20 1.61
CA LYS A 305 11.57 10.42 2.25
C LYS A 305 13.06 10.27 2.52
N ILE A 306 13.81 11.35 2.32
CA ILE A 306 15.21 11.41 2.74
C ILE A 306 15.30 11.85 4.20
N LYS A 307 16.29 11.32 4.94
CA LYS A 307 16.57 11.65 6.35
C LYS A 307 17.34 12.97 6.51
N GLY A 308 17.68 13.60 5.42
CA GLY A 308 18.39 14.88 5.37
C GLY A 308 19.70 14.81 4.60
N VAL A 309 20.49 15.89 4.71
CA VAL A 309 21.80 16.01 4.08
C VAL A 309 22.88 15.64 5.12
N LEU A 310 23.88 14.86 4.73
CA LEU A 310 25.08 14.61 5.50
C LEU A 310 26.17 15.56 4.99
N ASN A 311 26.75 16.35 5.88
CA ASN A 311 27.85 17.24 5.59
C ASN A 311 29.20 16.55 5.82
N ASP A 312 30.26 17.06 5.20
CA ASP A 312 31.62 16.56 5.38
C ASP A 312 32.05 16.56 6.85
N GLY A 313 32.51 15.42 7.34
CA GLY A 313 32.92 15.21 8.72
C GLY A 313 31.79 15.13 9.76
N GLU A 314 30.53 15.37 9.36
CA GLU A 314 29.37 15.26 10.25
C GLU A 314 29.11 13.78 10.60
N VAL A 315 28.98 13.47 11.89
CA VAL A 315 28.49 12.19 12.38
C VAL A 315 27.04 12.34 12.79
N ARG A 316 26.14 11.64 12.09
CA ARG A 316 24.72 11.63 12.43
C ARG A 316 24.34 10.36 13.18
N GLU A 317 23.77 10.53 14.35
CA GLU A 317 23.31 9.46 15.23
C GLU A 317 21.82 9.15 14.98
N MET A 318 21.54 7.96 14.44
CA MET A 318 20.19 7.45 14.16
C MET A 318 19.78 6.55 15.34
N ASN A 319 19.51 7.14 16.52
CA ASN A 319 19.28 6.42 17.76
C ASN A 319 17.95 6.74 18.45
N LYS A 320 17.18 7.69 17.92
CA LYS A 320 15.89 8.07 18.48
C LYS A 320 14.86 6.95 18.34
N ARG A 321 13.95 6.86 19.31
CA ARG A 321 12.82 5.95 19.27
C ARG A 321 11.58 6.67 18.72
N THR A 322 10.53 5.92 18.43
CA THR A 322 9.26 6.47 17.91
C THR A 322 8.65 7.52 18.84
N GLU A 323 8.71 7.30 20.14
CA GLU A 323 8.21 8.21 21.17
C GLU A 323 8.92 9.56 21.25
N ASP A 324 10.12 9.66 20.69
CA ASP A 324 10.88 10.93 20.64
C ASP A 324 10.33 11.92 19.60
N ASN A 325 9.40 11.49 18.74
CA ASN A 325 8.81 12.28 17.65
C ASN A 325 9.82 12.96 16.71
N ASP A 326 10.95 12.30 16.45
CA ASP A 326 12.03 12.80 15.62
C ASP A 326 12.37 11.82 14.47
N PRO A 327 11.51 11.76 13.41
CA PRO A 327 11.68 10.80 12.31
C PRO A 327 13.00 10.92 11.55
N ALA A 328 13.63 12.10 11.56
CA ALA A 328 14.90 12.34 10.86
C ALA A 328 16.11 11.67 11.53
N TYR A 329 16.00 11.32 12.82
CA TYR A 329 17.04 10.67 13.63
C TYR A 329 16.61 9.32 14.21
N THR A 330 15.45 8.81 13.81
CA THR A 330 14.90 7.55 14.34
C THR A 330 15.64 6.34 13.79
N ARG A 331 15.71 5.29 14.59
CA ARG A 331 16.29 3.96 14.28
C ARG A 331 15.69 3.37 13.02
N ILE A 332 16.42 2.52 12.33
CA ILE A 332 15.98 1.83 11.11
C ILE A 332 15.28 0.51 11.45
N GLY A 333 14.10 0.28 10.86
CA GLY A 333 13.34 -0.97 11.00
C GLY A 333 13.76 -2.06 10.01
N ASP A 334 13.21 -3.25 10.16
CA ASP A 334 13.52 -4.41 9.33
C ASP A 334 13.16 -4.19 7.84
N ARG A 335 14.10 -4.49 6.94
CA ARG A 335 13.98 -4.25 5.49
C ARG A 335 13.69 -2.79 5.10
N GLN A 336 13.87 -1.84 6.03
CA GLN A 336 13.70 -0.41 5.77
C GLN A 336 14.97 0.17 5.11
N TYR A 337 14.79 1.17 4.26
CA TYR A 337 15.84 2.06 3.77
C TYR A 337 15.77 3.41 4.47
N HIS A 338 16.93 3.91 4.92
CA HIS A 338 17.11 5.32 5.26
C HIS A 338 17.97 5.97 4.19
N HIS A 339 17.44 6.97 3.53
CA HIS A 339 18.11 7.68 2.44
C HIS A 339 18.67 9.02 2.95
N PHE A 340 19.91 9.32 2.61
CA PHE A 340 20.57 10.58 2.88
C PHE A 340 21.05 11.19 1.57
N GLN A 341 21.07 12.52 1.50
CA GLN A 341 21.72 13.24 0.42
C GLN A 341 23.12 13.65 0.86
N ILE A 342 24.08 13.60 -0.03
CA ILE A 342 25.40 14.17 0.09
C ILE A 342 25.69 15.04 -1.13
N GLU A 343 26.47 16.09 -0.96
CA GLU A 343 26.91 16.95 -2.06
C GLU A 343 28.42 16.84 -2.21
N ILE A 344 28.85 16.13 -3.26
CA ILE A 344 30.26 15.88 -3.52
C ILE A 344 30.88 17.10 -4.22
N PRO A 345 31.94 17.74 -3.62
CA PRO A 345 32.55 18.93 -4.16
C PRO A 345 33.32 18.65 -5.47
N ARG A 346 33.60 19.72 -6.23
CA ARG A 346 34.49 19.62 -7.40
C ARG A 346 35.90 19.24 -6.93
N ASN A 347 36.59 18.41 -7.73
CA ASN A 347 37.95 17.93 -7.47
C ASN A 347 38.10 16.99 -6.27
N CYS A 348 37.00 16.47 -5.72
CA CYS A 348 37.05 15.41 -4.71
C CYS A 348 37.72 14.16 -5.33
N LYS A 349 38.77 13.68 -4.70
CA LYS A 349 39.50 12.48 -5.15
C LYS A 349 38.85 11.22 -4.63
N LYS A 350 38.21 11.32 -3.45
CA LYS A 350 37.62 10.19 -2.77
C LYS A 350 36.55 10.65 -1.80
N ALA A 351 35.41 9.97 -1.77
CA ALA A 351 34.38 10.13 -0.75
C ALA A 351 34.23 8.83 0.00
N VAL A 352 34.29 8.88 1.33
CA VAL A 352 34.18 7.71 2.20
C VAL A 352 32.96 7.85 3.09
N VAL A 353 31.99 6.95 2.92
CA VAL A 353 30.82 6.86 3.80
C VAL A 353 31.09 5.77 4.83
N LYS A 354 30.96 6.11 6.11
CA LYS A 354 31.14 5.18 7.23
C LYS A 354 29.84 4.94 7.95
N LEU A 355 29.61 3.70 8.34
CA LEU A 355 28.49 3.25 9.16
C LEU A 355 29.06 2.52 10.37
N ASP A 356 28.63 2.91 11.56
CA ASP A 356 28.99 2.27 12.82
C ASP A 356 27.74 1.91 13.62
N GLY A 357 27.76 0.75 14.30
CA GLY A 357 26.74 0.34 15.25
C GLY A 357 27.03 0.87 16.65
N TYR A 358 26.05 0.74 17.53
CA TYR A 358 26.24 0.98 18.96
C TYR A 358 26.76 -0.28 19.65
N GLU A 359 27.47 -0.09 20.73
CA GLU A 359 27.95 -1.18 21.58
C GLU A 359 26.75 -1.95 22.16
N GLY A 360 26.76 -3.27 22.06
CA GLY A 360 25.60 -4.13 22.42
C GLY A 360 24.67 -4.51 21.26
N GLU A 361 24.71 -3.79 20.13
CA GLU A 361 23.84 -4.05 18.95
C GLU A 361 24.56 -4.86 17.85
N LYS A 362 25.57 -5.67 18.23
CA LYS A 362 26.43 -6.44 17.30
C LYS A 362 25.70 -7.51 16.48
N ASN A 363 24.47 -7.82 16.85
CA ASN A 363 23.70 -8.90 16.24
C ASN A 363 22.81 -8.46 15.06
N PHE A 364 22.83 -7.20 14.68
CA PHE A 364 22.10 -6.69 13.54
C PHE A 364 23.00 -6.52 12.33
N ASP A 365 22.44 -6.73 11.15
CA ASP A 365 23.12 -6.56 9.89
C ASP A 365 22.52 -5.34 9.16
N LEU A 366 23.35 -4.36 8.90
CA LEU A 366 23.05 -3.19 8.08
C LEU A 366 23.96 -3.18 6.85
N SER A 367 23.52 -2.57 5.78
CA SER A 367 24.31 -2.37 4.57
C SER A 367 24.25 -0.94 4.07
N LEU A 368 25.23 -0.56 3.26
CA LEU A 368 25.34 0.74 2.61
C LEU A 368 25.24 0.59 1.10
N CYS A 369 24.60 1.55 0.44
CA CYS A 369 24.70 1.74 -1.00
C CYS A 369 24.70 3.22 -1.35
N ALA A 370 25.28 3.57 -2.51
CA ALA A 370 25.35 4.95 -3.00
C ALA A 370 25.07 5.03 -4.49
N LYS A 371 24.42 6.13 -4.91
CA LYS A 371 24.11 6.42 -6.31
C LYS A 371 24.08 7.91 -6.59
N ARG A 372 24.51 8.31 -7.78
CA ARG A 372 24.49 9.71 -8.20
C ARG A 372 23.13 10.06 -8.79
N GLY A 373 22.54 11.17 -8.33
CA GLY A 373 21.36 11.80 -8.90
C GLY A 373 20.02 11.15 -8.57
N GLU A 374 19.99 9.92 -8.04
CA GLU A 374 18.76 9.23 -7.62
C GLU A 374 18.97 8.37 -6.38
N LEU A 375 17.90 7.99 -5.70
CA LEU A 375 17.96 7.15 -4.50
C LEU A 375 18.68 5.83 -4.79
N ALA A 376 19.59 5.46 -3.90
CA ALA A 376 20.32 4.21 -3.98
C ALA A 376 19.52 3.05 -3.36
N PHE A 377 19.45 1.95 -4.09
CA PHE A 377 18.90 0.67 -3.64
C PHE A 377 19.86 -0.45 -4.03
N HIS A 378 19.80 -1.59 -3.38
CA HIS A 378 20.71 -2.71 -3.65
C HIS A 378 20.69 -3.22 -5.10
N ASP A 379 19.59 -3.08 -5.78
CA ASP A 379 19.35 -3.57 -7.14
C ASP A 379 19.58 -2.52 -8.23
N ASN A 380 19.83 -1.26 -7.86
CA ASN A 380 20.05 -0.19 -8.84
C ASN A 380 21.45 0.44 -8.80
N THR A 381 22.38 -0.10 -7.99
CA THR A 381 23.77 0.35 -7.92
C THR A 381 24.75 -0.78 -7.67
N LEU A 382 25.98 -0.64 -8.19
CA LEU A 382 27.11 -1.50 -7.86
C LEU A 382 27.92 -0.99 -6.67
N LEU A 383 27.75 0.28 -6.28
CA LEU A 383 28.41 0.89 -5.12
C LEU A 383 27.66 0.49 -3.86
N LYS A 384 28.07 -0.62 -3.24
CA LYS A 384 27.45 -1.15 -2.02
C LYS A 384 28.42 -1.91 -1.13
N SER A 385 28.15 -1.91 0.18
CA SER A 385 28.85 -2.67 1.22
C SER A 385 27.84 -3.49 2.01
N VAL A 386 27.86 -4.82 1.85
CA VAL A 386 26.82 -5.78 2.31
C VAL A 386 27.37 -6.88 3.22
N SER A 387 28.49 -6.66 3.92
CA SER A 387 29.04 -7.61 4.91
C SER A 387 28.13 -7.75 6.14
N ARG A 388 28.37 -8.75 7.00
CA ARG A 388 27.66 -8.91 8.28
C ARG A 388 27.98 -7.77 9.27
N GLY A 389 27.06 -7.52 10.20
CA GLY A 389 27.17 -6.52 11.27
C GLY A 389 26.83 -5.11 10.82
N CYS A 390 26.92 -4.15 11.74
CA CYS A 390 26.57 -2.75 11.49
C CYS A 390 27.76 -1.91 11.00
N LYS A 391 29.00 -2.34 11.21
CA LYS A 391 30.18 -1.55 10.80
C LYS A 391 30.45 -1.71 9.31
N LYS A 392 30.41 -0.61 8.55
CA LYS A 392 30.62 -0.58 7.10
C LYS A 392 31.50 0.61 6.70
N SER A 393 32.16 0.45 5.57
CA SER A 393 32.78 1.55 4.84
C SER A 393 32.45 1.38 3.34
N LEU A 394 32.09 2.46 2.70
CA LEU A 394 31.84 2.52 1.27
C LEU A 394 32.67 3.66 0.69
N THR A 395 33.63 3.31 -0.16
CA THR A 395 34.51 4.27 -0.82
C THR A 395 34.03 4.52 -2.25
N ILE A 396 33.94 5.79 -2.62
CA ILE A 396 33.64 6.23 -3.97
C ILE A 396 34.91 6.90 -4.51
N GLU A 397 35.65 6.20 -5.36
CA GLU A 397 36.89 6.69 -5.96
C GLU A 397 36.59 7.63 -7.13
N LYS A 398 37.28 8.78 -7.17
CA LYS A 398 37.16 9.81 -8.21
C LYS A 398 35.68 10.15 -8.53
N PRO A 399 34.87 10.47 -7.50
CA PRO A 399 33.45 10.68 -7.69
C PRO A 399 33.17 11.89 -8.59
N LYS A 400 32.17 11.81 -9.43
CA LYS A 400 31.67 13.00 -10.15
C LYS A 400 31.02 13.94 -9.15
N ALA A 401 31.36 15.23 -9.21
CA ALA A 401 30.77 16.28 -8.37
C ALA A 401 29.24 16.36 -8.49
N GLY A 402 28.60 16.89 -7.47
CA GLY A 402 27.16 17.15 -7.37
C GLY A 402 26.42 16.19 -6.47
N LYS A 403 25.12 16.13 -6.64
CA LYS A 403 24.19 15.40 -5.77
C LYS A 403 24.34 13.89 -5.90
N TRP A 404 24.54 13.25 -4.73
CA TRP A 404 24.51 11.79 -4.56
C TRP A 404 23.55 11.43 -3.43
N PHE A 405 23.07 10.19 -3.47
CA PHE A 405 22.28 9.61 -2.40
C PHE A 405 23.03 8.42 -1.83
N VAL A 406 23.06 8.39 -0.50
CA VAL A 406 23.57 7.27 0.30
C VAL A 406 22.42 6.66 1.04
N SER A 407 22.31 5.35 1.02
CA SER A 407 21.24 4.64 1.70
C SER A 407 21.77 3.57 2.63
N VAL A 408 21.22 3.54 3.83
CA VAL A 408 21.37 2.45 4.79
C VAL A 408 20.18 1.53 4.63
N PHE A 409 20.42 0.23 4.58
CA PHE A 409 19.36 -0.78 4.54
C PHE A 409 19.52 -1.75 5.70
N CYS A 410 18.41 -2.09 6.36
CA CYS A 410 18.40 -3.10 7.42
C CYS A 410 18.23 -4.49 6.81
N GLU A 411 19.29 -5.28 6.76
CA GLU A 411 19.29 -6.67 6.28
C GLU A 411 18.62 -7.61 7.29
N THR A 412 18.68 -7.26 8.58
CA THR A 412 18.01 -8.04 9.62
C THR A 412 16.51 -7.91 9.49
N THR A 413 15.83 -9.05 9.47
CA THR A 413 14.37 -9.10 9.36
C THR A 413 13.80 -10.12 10.35
N VAL A 414 12.52 -9.98 10.65
CA VAL A 414 11.75 -10.97 11.39
C VAL A 414 11.51 -12.20 10.54
N THR A 415 11.30 -13.35 11.16
CA THR A 415 10.78 -14.55 10.50
C THR A 415 9.27 -14.57 10.63
N SER A 416 8.57 -14.47 9.52
CA SER A 416 7.10 -14.56 9.49
C SER A 416 6.65 -16.02 9.45
N ASN A 417 5.63 -16.34 10.24
CA ASN A 417 4.97 -17.64 10.26
C ASN A 417 3.47 -17.44 10.14
N THR A 418 2.84 -18.08 9.18
CA THR A 418 1.40 -17.99 8.98
C THR A 418 0.71 -19.20 9.63
N GLY A 419 -0.16 -18.93 10.58
CA GLY A 419 -0.97 -19.92 11.28
C GLY A 419 -2.46 -19.76 10.99
N LYS A 420 -3.29 -20.48 11.74
CA LYS A 420 -4.75 -20.46 11.61
C LYS A 420 -5.34 -19.05 11.71
N TYR A 421 -4.71 -18.18 12.50
CA TYR A 421 -5.20 -16.83 12.84
C TYR A 421 -4.40 -15.70 12.21
N GLY A 422 -3.59 -16.02 11.19
CA GLY A 422 -2.78 -15.04 10.50
C GLY A 422 -1.28 -15.21 10.75
N THR A 423 -0.52 -14.17 10.41
CA THR A 423 0.92 -14.13 10.54
C THR A 423 1.33 -13.71 11.95
N TYR A 424 2.39 -14.32 12.47
CA TYR A 424 3.11 -13.89 13.66
C TYR A 424 4.61 -13.94 13.40
N TYR A 425 5.38 -13.18 14.18
CA TYR A 425 6.82 -13.04 13.97
C TYR A 425 7.62 -13.79 15.02
N ARG A 426 8.75 -14.36 14.57
CA ARG A 426 9.79 -14.99 15.39
C ARG A 426 11.16 -14.46 15.01
N GLY A 427 12.19 -14.95 15.69
CA GLY A 427 13.57 -14.56 15.45
C GLY A 427 13.92 -13.24 16.13
N ARG A 428 14.58 -12.35 15.43
CA ARG A 428 15.04 -11.07 15.97
C ARG A 428 13.91 -10.02 16.00
N VAL A 429 12.85 -10.30 16.72
CA VAL A 429 11.64 -9.43 16.81
C VAL A 429 11.98 -8.00 17.28
N SER A 430 13.09 -7.83 18.02
CA SER A 430 13.56 -6.50 18.45
C SER A 430 13.89 -5.55 17.30
N VAL A 431 14.12 -6.05 16.08
CA VAL A 431 14.31 -5.21 14.88
C VAL A 431 13.08 -4.37 14.55
N LEU A 432 11.89 -4.79 15.00
CA LEU A 432 10.65 -4.01 14.85
C LEU A 432 10.70 -2.68 15.63
N ASN A 433 11.50 -2.61 16.72
CA ASN A 433 11.74 -1.37 17.47
C ASN A 433 12.89 -0.53 16.90
N GLY A 434 13.49 -0.99 15.80
CA GLY A 434 14.55 -0.33 15.08
C GLY A 434 15.95 -0.60 15.62
N VAL A 435 16.91 -0.56 14.69
CA VAL A 435 18.35 -0.70 14.93
C VAL A 435 18.99 0.68 14.97
N PRO A 436 19.65 1.08 16.07
CA PRO A 436 20.39 2.33 16.11
C PRO A 436 21.71 2.21 15.36
N TYR A 437 22.15 3.29 14.73
CA TYR A 437 23.42 3.36 14.03
C TYR A 437 23.93 4.80 13.94
N LYS A 438 25.22 4.96 13.57
CA LYS A 438 25.85 6.24 13.24
C LYS A 438 26.28 6.22 11.78
N ILE A 439 26.13 7.36 11.09
CA ILE A 439 26.57 7.51 9.71
C ILE A 439 27.34 8.81 9.54
N SER A 440 28.41 8.77 8.75
CA SER A 440 29.20 9.94 8.40
C SER A 440 29.70 9.86 6.95
N VAL A 441 30.08 11.00 6.39
CA VAL A 441 30.79 11.11 5.12
C VAL A 441 32.02 11.97 5.29
N GLU A 442 33.12 11.60 4.64
CA GLU A 442 34.39 12.34 4.60
C GLU A 442 34.82 12.48 3.15
N TYR A 443 35.32 13.67 2.76
CA TYR A 443 35.84 13.94 1.41
C TYR A 443 37.36 14.17 1.48
N GLU A 444 38.07 13.58 0.49
CA GLU A 444 39.52 13.72 0.31
C GLU A 444 39.86 14.36 -1.06
#